data_1b67639760b4fd0c1054ce25034a044e
#
_entry.id   1b67639760b4fd0c1054ce25034a044e
#
_cell.length_a   1.000
_cell.length_b   1.000
_cell.length_c   1.000
_cell.angle_alpha   90.00
_cell.angle_beta   90.00
_cell.angle_gamma   90.00
#
_symmetry.space_group_name_H-M   'P 1'
#
loop_
_entity.id
_entity.type
_entity.pdbx_description
1 polymer ?
#
loop_
_entity_poly.entity_id
_entity_poly.type
_entity_poly.pdbx_seq_one_letter_code
_entity_poly.pdbx_strand_id
1 'polypeptide(L)'
;MKTHMWQSSSWLLLLSLTAQALAEERFLKEDVASRFLNATHAVRIYLPPSYHLEPKRRYPVLYLHDGQNVFSLAGTNVCFGWGNWGLDKTVDELCQARKMQEIILVAIDNTSARYAEYCGRHRSADSDGNTEFENYASFLIQELKPMIDSHYRTQPEPANTGVMGSSLGGICSIVLAWEHPEVFGRAASLSGAFQVERTNFLSSILRPYQGKAKQTRLYLDSGVVDFTGADDGRKLTEAVAEEFRRIGWGKMLMHYVDAKPLSLPELKQAGLRQDKWPEAQTSQHNEFYWRMRVWRALTFLFAPTQSQAR
;
A
#
# COMPACT_ATOMS: atom_id res chain seq x y z
N MET A 1 -10.26 -56.06 -22.83
CA MET A 1 -10.40 -54.61 -22.84
C MET A 1 -10.64 -54.09 -21.42
N LYS A 2 -9.58 -53.79 -20.69
CA LYS A 2 -9.62 -53.00 -19.41
C LYS A 2 -8.18 -52.67 -19.05
N THR A 3 -7.64 -51.57 -19.51
CA THR A 3 -6.48 -50.90 -18.94
C THR A 3 -6.35 -49.56 -19.66
N HIS A 4 -6.72 -48.43 -19.06
CA HIS A 4 -6.23 -47.08 -19.33
C HIS A 4 -7.13 -46.04 -18.63
N MET A 5 -7.11 -46.03 -17.27
CA MET A 5 -7.82 -44.99 -16.53
C MET A 5 -7.15 -44.52 -15.21
N TRP A 6 -5.84 -44.81 -15.04
CA TRP A 6 -5.16 -44.47 -13.76
C TRP A 6 -3.96 -43.52 -13.88
N GLN A 7 -3.66 -42.98 -15.07
CA GLN A 7 -2.50 -42.06 -15.23
C GLN A 7 -2.84 -40.57 -15.15
N SER A 8 -4.10 -40.15 -15.34
CA SER A 8 -4.45 -38.72 -15.37
C SER A 8 -4.53 -38.08 -13.98
N SER A 9 -4.87 -38.82 -12.94
CA SER A 9 -5.03 -38.28 -11.58
C SER A 9 -3.71 -37.95 -10.90
N SER A 10 -2.63 -38.69 -11.18
CA SER A 10 -1.32 -38.45 -10.57
C SER A 10 -0.61 -37.21 -11.12
N TRP A 11 -0.83 -36.85 -12.38
CA TRP A 11 -0.26 -35.66 -12.99
C TRP A 11 -0.95 -34.38 -12.49
N LEU A 12 -2.27 -34.40 -12.25
CA LEU A 12 -3.03 -33.28 -11.70
C LEU A 12 -2.64 -33.01 -10.23
N LEU A 13 -2.37 -34.06 -9.44
CA LEU A 13 -1.90 -33.91 -8.06
C LEU A 13 -0.44 -33.36 -8.00
N LEU A 14 0.44 -33.83 -8.87
CA LEU A 14 1.81 -33.31 -8.96
C LEU A 14 1.86 -31.86 -9.43
N LEU A 15 1.03 -31.48 -10.39
CA LEU A 15 0.91 -30.08 -10.85
C LEU A 15 0.32 -29.17 -9.78
N SER A 16 -0.62 -29.65 -8.98
CA SER A 16 -1.18 -28.87 -7.88
C SER A 16 -0.19 -28.68 -6.73
N LEU A 17 0.59 -29.69 -6.38
CA LEU A 17 1.63 -29.61 -5.35
C LEU A 17 2.79 -28.70 -5.76
N THR A 18 3.20 -28.71 -7.04
CA THR A 18 4.25 -27.81 -7.54
C THR A 18 3.75 -26.36 -7.64
N ALA A 19 2.50 -26.12 -8.02
CA ALA A 19 1.91 -24.78 -8.05
C ALA A 19 1.75 -24.19 -6.64
N GLN A 20 1.41 -25.01 -5.66
CA GLN A 20 1.27 -24.61 -4.27
C GLN A 20 2.64 -24.33 -3.63
N ALA A 21 3.64 -25.15 -3.87
CA ALA A 21 5.01 -24.92 -3.43
C ALA A 21 5.60 -23.64 -4.03
N LEU A 22 5.42 -23.40 -5.33
CA LEU A 22 5.83 -22.16 -5.99
C LEU A 22 5.06 -20.93 -5.48
N ALA A 23 3.81 -21.08 -5.04
CA ALA A 23 3.04 -20.00 -4.43
C ALA A 23 3.54 -19.68 -3.01
N GLU A 24 3.92 -20.68 -2.22
CA GLU A 24 4.49 -20.51 -0.87
C GLU A 24 5.88 -19.86 -0.91
N GLU A 25 6.72 -20.16 -1.89
CA GLU A 25 8.03 -19.53 -2.11
C GLU A 25 7.95 -18.04 -2.44
N ARG A 26 6.75 -17.51 -2.77
CA ARG A 26 6.54 -16.10 -3.10
C ARG A 26 6.20 -15.23 -1.88
N PHE A 27 5.92 -15.85 -0.73
CA PHE A 27 5.63 -15.14 0.51
C PHE A 27 6.69 -15.46 1.56
N LEU A 28 7.34 -14.42 2.00
CA LEU A 28 8.37 -14.51 3.02
C LEU A 28 7.99 -13.63 4.22
N LYS A 29 8.46 -13.97 5.39
CA LYS A 29 8.30 -13.16 6.59
C LYS A 29 9.64 -13.07 7.29
N GLU A 30 10.03 -11.86 7.64
CA GLU A 30 11.25 -11.56 8.37
C GLU A 30 10.92 -10.67 9.58
N ASP A 31 11.60 -10.87 10.68
CA ASP A 31 11.52 -10.00 11.85
C ASP A 31 12.75 -9.08 11.83
N VAL A 32 12.53 -7.79 11.58
CA VAL A 32 13.59 -6.79 11.41
C VAL A 32 13.70 -5.94 12.67
N ALA A 33 14.77 -6.13 13.41
CA ALA A 33 15.08 -5.30 14.57
C ALA A 33 15.62 -3.94 14.13
N SER A 34 15.11 -2.87 14.74
CA SER A 34 15.54 -1.51 14.46
C SER A 34 16.27 -0.90 15.64
N ARG A 35 17.43 -0.32 15.39
CA ARG A 35 18.17 0.50 16.37
C ARG A 35 17.55 1.90 16.54
N PHE A 36 16.78 2.38 15.55
CA PHE A 36 16.11 3.68 15.61
C PHE A 36 14.84 3.64 16.45
N LEU A 37 14.09 2.52 16.37
CA LEU A 37 12.78 2.37 17.03
C LEU A 37 12.88 1.61 18.35
N ASN A 38 14.05 1.01 18.66
CA ASN A 38 14.22 0.07 19.77
C ASN A 38 13.10 -1.01 19.80
N ALA A 39 12.67 -1.44 18.63
CA ALA A 39 11.58 -2.38 18.40
C ALA A 39 11.92 -3.31 17.23
N THR A 40 11.18 -4.41 17.13
CA THR A 40 11.24 -5.33 16.00
C THR A 40 9.93 -5.24 15.23
N HIS A 41 10.02 -5.02 13.92
CA HIS A 41 8.88 -5.07 13.02
C HIS A 41 8.87 -6.37 12.25
N ALA A 42 7.71 -7.04 12.20
CA ALA A 42 7.50 -8.12 11.25
C ALA A 42 7.32 -7.52 9.85
N VAL A 43 8.09 -8.01 8.91
CA VAL A 43 8.08 -7.58 7.51
C VAL A 43 7.68 -8.76 6.64
N ARG A 44 6.65 -8.58 5.83
CA ARG A 44 6.11 -9.58 4.92
C ARG A 44 6.48 -9.20 3.51
N ILE A 45 7.11 -10.11 2.79
CA ILE A 45 7.58 -9.87 1.44
C ILE A 45 6.78 -10.76 0.47
N TYR A 46 6.30 -10.16 -0.60
CA TYR A 46 5.67 -10.85 -1.71
C TYR A 46 6.52 -10.65 -2.97
N LEU A 47 6.86 -11.76 -3.62
CA LEU A 47 7.62 -11.78 -4.85
C LEU A 47 6.70 -11.99 -6.07
N PRO A 48 6.88 -11.25 -7.17
CA PRO A 48 6.05 -11.38 -8.35
C PRO A 48 6.22 -12.74 -9.06
N PRO A 49 5.25 -13.17 -9.89
CA PRO A 49 5.27 -14.50 -10.53
C PRO A 49 6.54 -14.80 -11.31
N SER A 50 7.09 -13.81 -12.00
CA SER A 50 8.32 -14.03 -12.81
C SER A 50 9.60 -14.03 -11.98
N TYR A 51 9.55 -13.78 -10.66
CA TYR A 51 10.76 -13.62 -9.86
C TYR A 51 11.70 -14.84 -9.94
N HIS A 52 11.18 -16.05 -9.79
CA HIS A 52 12.00 -17.27 -9.90
C HIS A 52 12.23 -17.71 -11.36
N LEU A 53 11.40 -17.26 -12.29
CA LEU A 53 11.50 -17.63 -13.72
C LEU A 53 12.52 -16.77 -14.47
N GLU A 54 12.71 -15.52 -14.07
CA GLU A 54 13.58 -14.53 -14.71
C GLU A 54 14.72 -14.08 -13.77
N PRO A 55 15.77 -14.89 -13.56
CA PRO A 55 16.77 -14.66 -12.51
C PRO A 55 17.61 -13.39 -12.68
N LYS A 56 17.61 -12.76 -13.86
CA LYS A 56 18.35 -11.52 -14.14
C LYS A 56 17.45 -10.27 -14.03
N ARG A 57 16.13 -10.43 -13.97
CA ARG A 57 15.19 -9.32 -13.89
C ARG A 57 15.20 -8.69 -12.51
N ARG A 58 15.13 -7.36 -12.50
CA ARG A 58 14.98 -6.53 -11.30
C ARG A 58 13.62 -5.86 -11.29
N TYR A 59 13.10 -5.62 -10.10
CA TYR A 59 11.71 -5.22 -9.90
C TYR A 59 11.62 -3.93 -9.09
N PRO A 60 10.69 -3.01 -9.41
CA PRO A 60 10.31 -1.93 -8.51
C PRO A 60 9.80 -2.49 -7.17
N VAL A 61 9.88 -1.67 -6.12
CA VAL A 61 9.45 -2.05 -4.78
C VAL A 61 8.36 -1.11 -4.28
N LEU A 62 7.32 -1.67 -3.65
CA LEU A 62 6.30 -0.92 -2.94
C LEU A 62 6.33 -1.32 -1.46
N TYR A 63 6.68 -0.36 -0.60
CA TYR A 63 6.60 -0.48 0.85
C TYR A 63 5.18 -0.14 1.31
N LEU A 64 4.66 -0.93 2.24
CA LEU A 64 3.26 -0.87 2.67
C LEU A 64 3.19 -0.80 4.19
N HIS A 65 2.45 0.18 4.68
CA HIS A 65 2.11 0.29 6.09
C HIS A 65 0.99 -0.68 6.48
N ASP A 66 0.90 -1.02 7.78
CA ASP A 66 -0.10 -1.94 8.33
C ASP A 66 -0.05 -3.33 7.69
N GLY A 67 1.16 -3.88 7.54
CA GLY A 67 1.48 -5.07 6.75
C GLY A 67 0.69 -6.32 7.09
N GLN A 68 0.26 -6.46 8.34
CA GLN A 68 -0.55 -7.59 8.82
C GLN A 68 -1.89 -7.73 8.06
N ASN A 69 -2.36 -6.66 7.41
CA ASN A 69 -3.65 -6.60 6.72
C ASN A 69 -3.55 -6.63 5.19
N VAL A 70 -2.34 -6.65 4.65
CA VAL A 70 -2.11 -6.36 3.22
C VAL A 70 -2.39 -7.58 2.34
N PHE A 71 -1.91 -8.76 2.73
CA PHE A 71 -1.94 -9.94 1.86
C PHE A 71 -3.12 -10.86 2.12
N SER A 72 -3.54 -11.59 1.10
CA SER A 72 -4.63 -12.56 1.17
C SER A 72 -4.40 -13.66 2.21
N LEU A 73 -3.15 -13.99 2.53
CA LEU A 73 -2.78 -14.94 3.57
C LEU A 73 -3.21 -14.52 5.00
N ALA A 74 -3.49 -13.25 5.24
CA ALA A 74 -4.02 -12.78 6.52
C ALA A 74 -5.42 -13.32 6.84
N GLY A 75 -6.12 -13.86 5.82
CA GLY A 75 -7.48 -14.37 5.97
C GLY A 75 -8.55 -13.28 5.99
N THR A 76 -9.80 -13.69 6.14
CA THR A 76 -10.97 -12.80 6.03
C THR A 76 -11.44 -12.24 7.38
N ASN A 77 -10.91 -12.73 8.50
CA ASN A 77 -11.35 -12.32 9.85
C ASN A 77 -10.49 -11.22 10.47
N VAL A 78 -9.46 -10.73 9.76
CA VAL A 78 -8.63 -9.62 10.21
C VAL A 78 -9.40 -8.29 10.14
N CYS A 79 -8.87 -7.26 10.78
CA CYS A 79 -9.43 -5.90 10.75
C CYS A 79 -10.91 -5.88 11.14
N PHE A 80 -11.22 -6.44 12.31
CA PHE A 80 -12.60 -6.49 12.82
C PHE A 80 -13.61 -7.15 11.86
N GLY A 81 -13.12 -8.08 11.01
CA GLY A 81 -13.92 -8.77 10.01
C GLY A 81 -14.14 -8.06 8.68
N TRP A 82 -13.45 -6.92 8.45
CA TRP A 82 -13.42 -6.27 7.13
C TRP A 82 -12.59 -7.05 6.11
N GLY A 83 -11.73 -7.93 6.60
CA GLY A 83 -10.81 -8.72 5.79
C GLY A 83 -9.49 -8.00 5.51
N ASN A 84 -8.74 -8.57 4.59
CA ASN A 84 -7.46 -8.02 4.14
C ASN A 84 -7.62 -7.26 2.81
N TRP A 85 -6.53 -6.58 2.38
CA TRP A 85 -6.53 -5.87 1.09
C TRP A 85 -6.44 -6.80 -0.12
N GLY A 86 -5.94 -8.05 0.04
CA GLY A 86 -5.71 -8.99 -1.06
C GLY A 86 -4.78 -8.41 -2.13
N LEU A 87 -3.80 -7.61 -1.72
CA LEU A 87 -2.97 -6.82 -2.63
C LEU A 87 -2.13 -7.70 -3.56
N ASP A 88 -1.66 -8.84 -3.06
CA ASP A 88 -0.98 -9.89 -3.83
C ASP A 88 -1.81 -10.35 -5.03
N LYS A 89 -3.08 -10.62 -4.82
CA LYS A 89 -4.01 -11.05 -5.89
C LYS A 89 -4.30 -9.92 -6.86
N THR A 90 -4.55 -8.73 -6.35
CA THR A 90 -4.78 -7.55 -7.19
C THR A 90 -3.58 -7.25 -8.09
N VAL A 91 -2.36 -7.35 -7.56
CA VAL A 91 -1.13 -7.18 -8.35
C VAL A 91 -1.01 -8.27 -9.41
N ASP A 92 -1.22 -9.55 -9.06
CA ASP A 92 -1.17 -10.64 -10.04
C ASP A 92 -2.17 -10.45 -11.18
N GLU A 93 -3.41 -10.11 -10.87
CA GLU A 93 -4.46 -9.85 -11.86
C GLU A 93 -4.12 -8.67 -12.79
N LEU A 94 -3.61 -7.58 -12.22
CA LEU A 94 -3.22 -6.40 -13.00
C LEU A 94 -2.01 -6.67 -13.89
N CYS A 95 -1.03 -7.42 -13.40
CA CYS A 95 0.13 -7.83 -14.18
C CYS A 95 -0.26 -8.78 -15.32
N GLN A 96 -1.09 -9.78 -15.03
CA GLN A 96 -1.61 -10.70 -16.04
C GLN A 96 -2.41 -9.96 -17.13
N ALA A 97 -3.19 -8.95 -16.73
CA ALA A 97 -3.93 -8.07 -17.64
C ALA A 97 -3.06 -7.01 -18.32
N ARG A 98 -1.76 -6.98 -18.10
CA ARG A 98 -0.80 -5.99 -18.60
C ARG A 98 -1.17 -4.54 -18.25
N LYS A 99 -1.84 -4.32 -17.11
CA LYS A 99 -2.25 -3.00 -16.62
C LYS A 99 -1.22 -2.36 -15.70
N MET A 100 -0.27 -3.14 -15.21
CA MET A 100 0.87 -2.66 -14.44
C MET A 100 2.09 -3.56 -14.66
N GLN A 101 3.25 -3.06 -14.27
CA GLN A 101 4.47 -3.87 -14.21
C GLN A 101 4.50 -4.72 -12.93
N GLU A 102 5.20 -5.85 -12.98
CA GLU A 102 5.45 -6.66 -11.80
C GLU A 102 6.35 -5.94 -10.80
N ILE A 103 6.00 -6.02 -9.51
CA ILE A 103 6.68 -5.35 -8.39
C ILE A 103 6.88 -6.31 -7.22
N ILE A 104 7.87 -6.03 -6.39
CA ILE A 104 8.02 -6.64 -5.06
C ILE A 104 7.18 -5.81 -4.08
N LEU A 105 6.40 -6.48 -3.23
CA LEU A 105 5.68 -5.83 -2.13
C LEU A 105 6.41 -6.12 -0.81
N VAL A 106 6.62 -5.08 -0.01
CA VAL A 106 7.25 -5.14 1.32
C VAL A 106 6.29 -4.54 2.32
N ALA A 107 5.58 -5.37 3.04
CA ALA A 107 4.52 -4.96 3.97
C ALA A 107 5.04 -5.01 5.41
N ILE A 108 5.04 -3.87 6.09
CA ILE A 108 5.56 -3.66 7.43
C ILE A 108 4.40 -3.73 8.42
N ASP A 109 4.39 -4.73 9.30
CA ASP A 109 3.38 -4.84 10.35
C ASP A 109 3.53 -3.66 11.31
N ASN A 110 2.42 -3.04 11.71
CA ASN A 110 2.46 -2.00 12.72
C ASN A 110 2.70 -2.56 14.12
N THR A 111 3.09 -1.69 15.03
CA THR A 111 3.25 -1.96 16.45
C THR A 111 2.25 -1.15 17.27
N SER A 112 2.29 -1.28 18.60
CA SER A 112 1.53 -0.40 19.50
C SER A 112 1.92 1.08 19.36
N ALA A 113 3.10 1.38 18.79
CA ALA A 113 3.57 2.73 18.52
C ALA A 113 3.03 3.32 17.18
N ARG A 114 2.17 2.60 16.45
CA ARG A 114 1.64 2.98 15.14
C ARG A 114 1.27 4.46 15.00
N TYR A 115 0.57 4.99 15.99
CA TYR A 115 0.14 6.38 15.96
C TYR A 115 1.34 7.33 15.98
N ALA A 116 2.31 7.08 16.84
CA ALA A 116 3.52 7.88 16.96
C ALA A 116 4.40 7.78 15.70
N GLU A 117 4.61 6.56 15.21
CA GLU A 117 5.43 6.27 14.03
C GLU A 117 4.84 6.87 12.74
N TYR A 118 3.51 6.96 12.59
CA TYR A 118 2.85 7.36 11.34
C TYR A 118 2.40 8.82 11.29
N CYS A 119 2.32 9.54 12.44
CA CYS A 119 1.76 10.90 12.47
C CYS A 119 2.59 11.98 11.80
N GLY A 120 3.86 11.70 11.47
CA GLY A 120 4.71 12.66 10.79
C GLY A 120 5.32 13.73 11.70
N ARG A 121 6.28 14.47 11.16
CA ARG A 121 7.10 15.49 11.82
C ARG A 121 6.34 16.71 12.30
N HIS A 122 5.16 16.96 11.72
CA HIS A 122 4.41 18.19 11.93
C HIS A 122 3.35 18.03 13.01
N ARG A 123 3.70 17.34 14.06
CA ARG A 123 2.98 17.49 15.32
C ARG A 123 3.06 18.96 15.72
N SER A 124 1.92 19.57 16.04
CA SER A 124 1.94 20.76 16.87
C SER A 124 2.84 20.44 18.04
N ALA A 125 3.87 21.26 18.26
CA ALA A 125 4.94 21.00 19.18
C ALA A 125 4.41 20.42 20.49
N ASP A 126 4.31 19.10 20.58
CA ASP A 126 4.33 18.46 21.87
C ASP A 126 5.72 18.78 22.41
N SER A 127 5.75 19.44 23.56
CA SER A 127 6.93 19.87 24.28
C SER A 127 7.96 18.77 24.56
N ASP A 128 7.68 17.55 24.15
CA ASP A 128 8.40 16.33 24.49
C ASP A 128 9.39 15.89 23.39
N GLY A 129 9.50 16.63 22.27
CA GLY A 129 10.47 16.29 21.21
C GLY A 129 10.26 14.89 20.63
N ASN A 130 8.98 14.46 20.46
CA ASN A 130 8.69 13.13 19.92
C ASN A 130 9.19 13.00 18.48
N THR A 131 10.23 12.20 18.30
CA THR A 131 10.94 11.92 17.05
C THR A 131 10.55 10.56 16.45
N GLU A 132 9.44 9.96 16.85
CA GLU A 132 9.10 8.59 16.45
C GLU A 132 8.87 8.45 14.95
N PHE A 133 8.33 9.50 14.30
CA PHE A 133 8.21 9.49 12.84
C PHE A 133 9.58 9.53 12.15
N GLU A 134 10.49 10.39 12.62
CA GLU A 134 11.86 10.47 12.10
C GLU A 134 12.63 9.17 12.33
N ASN A 135 12.40 8.52 13.48
CA ASN A 135 12.95 7.21 13.79
C ASN A 135 12.39 6.13 12.85
N TYR A 136 11.06 6.17 12.59
CA TYR A 136 10.42 5.26 11.64
C TYR A 136 10.91 5.50 10.19
N ALA A 137 11.03 6.76 9.77
CA ALA A 137 11.62 7.09 8.48
C ALA A 137 13.07 6.59 8.37
N SER A 138 13.87 6.76 9.44
CA SER A 138 15.26 6.26 9.49
C SER A 138 15.31 4.73 9.44
N PHE A 139 14.42 4.03 10.13
CA PHE A 139 14.26 2.57 10.01
C PHE A 139 14.01 2.15 8.57
N LEU A 140 13.03 2.77 7.91
CA LEU A 140 12.70 2.45 6.51
C LEU A 140 13.88 2.70 5.56
N ILE A 141 14.54 3.84 5.70
CA ILE A 141 15.54 4.34 4.74
C ILE A 141 16.92 3.75 4.98
N GLN A 142 17.32 3.61 6.25
CA GLN A 142 18.70 3.25 6.59
C GLN A 142 18.87 1.78 7.00
N GLU A 143 17.78 1.08 7.30
CA GLU A 143 17.82 -0.34 7.72
C GLU A 143 17.03 -1.22 6.77
N LEU A 144 15.71 -1.04 6.67
CA LEU A 144 14.84 -1.92 5.91
C LEU A 144 15.13 -1.87 4.41
N LYS A 145 15.15 -0.68 3.80
CA LYS A 145 15.37 -0.57 2.34
C LYS A 145 16.74 -1.13 1.92
N PRO A 146 17.87 -0.82 2.56
CA PRO A 146 19.15 -1.44 2.23
C PRO A 146 19.16 -2.96 2.38
N MET A 147 18.49 -3.51 3.40
CA MET A 147 18.32 -4.95 3.57
C MET A 147 17.56 -5.55 2.39
N ILE A 148 16.41 -4.98 2.02
CA ILE A 148 15.59 -5.45 0.89
C ILE A 148 16.39 -5.36 -0.42
N ASP A 149 17.11 -4.27 -0.66
CA ASP A 149 17.89 -4.09 -1.89
C ASP A 149 19.08 -5.05 -1.99
N SER A 150 19.62 -5.50 -0.85
CA SER A 150 20.72 -6.49 -0.80
C SER A 150 20.24 -7.93 -0.95
N HIS A 151 19.06 -8.26 -0.42
CA HIS A 151 18.53 -9.64 -0.43
C HIS A 151 17.70 -9.95 -1.67
N TYR A 152 17.09 -8.94 -2.29
CA TYR A 152 16.17 -9.13 -3.40
C TYR A 152 16.61 -8.37 -4.66
N ARG A 153 16.15 -8.81 -5.81
CA ARG A 153 16.46 -8.18 -7.10
C ARG A 153 15.59 -6.95 -7.34
N THR A 154 15.89 -5.89 -6.62
CA THR A 154 15.19 -4.61 -6.67
C THR A 154 15.76 -3.69 -7.75
N GLN A 155 14.97 -2.70 -8.14
CA GLN A 155 15.38 -1.48 -8.81
C GLN A 155 15.41 -0.37 -7.73
N PRO A 156 16.59 -0.03 -7.17
CA PRO A 156 16.68 0.76 -5.93
C PRO A 156 16.43 2.26 -6.11
N GLU A 157 16.34 2.73 -7.37
CA GLU A 157 16.19 4.15 -7.67
C GLU A 157 14.83 4.68 -7.17
N PRO A 158 14.75 5.98 -6.78
CA PRO A 158 13.52 6.59 -6.29
C PRO A 158 12.33 6.41 -7.25
N ALA A 159 12.59 6.53 -8.56
CA ALA A 159 11.57 6.33 -9.59
C ALA A 159 10.93 4.92 -9.57
N ASN A 160 11.55 3.95 -8.91
CA ASN A 160 11.09 2.56 -8.80
C ASN A 160 10.78 2.15 -7.36
N THR A 161 10.86 3.09 -6.40
CA THR A 161 10.58 2.88 -4.98
C THR A 161 9.30 3.62 -4.61
N GLY A 162 8.31 2.89 -4.14
CA GLY A 162 7.02 3.44 -3.70
C GLY A 162 6.74 3.17 -2.23
N VAL A 163 5.86 3.98 -1.64
CA VAL A 163 5.30 3.78 -0.31
C VAL A 163 3.79 4.00 -0.32
N MET A 164 3.03 3.17 0.38
CA MET A 164 1.56 3.24 0.37
C MET A 164 0.97 2.80 1.71
N GLY A 165 -0.14 3.42 2.07
CA GLY A 165 -0.96 3.02 3.22
C GLY A 165 -2.34 3.65 3.19
N SER A 166 -3.14 3.32 4.21
CA SER A 166 -4.46 3.91 4.43
C SER A 166 -4.51 4.65 5.75
N SER A 167 -5.47 5.56 5.88
CA SER A 167 -5.67 6.30 7.15
C SER A 167 -4.37 6.97 7.62
N LEU A 168 -3.89 6.65 8.84
CA LEU A 168 -2.58 7.11 9.33
C LEU A 168 -1.42 6.66 8.41
N GLY A 169 -1.44 5.43 7.88
CA GLY A 169 -0.46 4.96 6.91
C GLY A 169 -0.51 5.74 5.59
N GLY A 170 -1.67 6.27 5.24
CA GLY A 170 -1.86 7.13 4.06
C GLY A 170 -1.12 8.46 4.19
N ILE A 171 -1.31 9.18 5.30
CA ILE A 171 -0.56 10.43 5.52
C ILE A 171 0.92 10.17 5.71
N CYS A 172 1.29 9.11 6.44
CA CYS A 172 2.69 8.69 6.59
C CYS A 172 3.38 8.54 5.22
N SER A 173 2.73 7.85 4.27
CA SER A 173 3.24 7.67 2.91
C SER A 173 3.50 8.98 2.17
N ILE A 174 2.58 9.93 2.27
CA ILE A 174 2.71 11.24 1.61
C ILE A 174 3.82 12.07 2.24
N VAL A 175 3.92 12.07 3.57
CA VAL A 175 4.97 12.81 4.29
C VAL A 175 6.35 12.21 3.99
N LEU A 176 6.49 10.88 3.99
CA LEU A 176 7.74 10.21 3.61
C LEU A 176 8.19 10.59 2.19
N ALA A 177 7.29 10.57 1.20
CA ALA A 177 7.63 10.96 -0.16
C ALA A 177 7.88 12.47 -0.31
N TRP A 178 7.27 13.29 0.54
CA TRP A 178 7.53 14.72 0.59
C TRP A 178 8.91 15.03 1.19
N GLU A 179 9.27 14.41 2.29
CA GLU A 179 10.53 14.67 3.00
C GLU A 179 11.73 13.96 2.34
N HIS A 180 11.51 12.76 1.81
CA HIS A 180 12.54 11.89 1.24
C HIS A 180 12.28 11.54 -0.24
N PRO A 181 12.12 12.53 -1.13
CA PRO A 181 11.88 12.28 -2.57
C PRO A 181 13.09 11.60 -3.26
N GLU A 182 14.28 11.68 -2.66
CA GLU A 182 15.49 10.97 -3.08
C GLU A 182 15.43 9.46 -2.80
N VAL A 183 14.44 9.00 -2.02
CA VAL A 183 14.20 7.59 -1.71
C VAL A 183 12.86 7.13 -2.29
N PHE A 184 11.79 7.86 -2.01
CA PHE A 184 10.42 7.51 -2.41
C PHE A 184 9.93 8.40 -3.55
N GLY A 185 10.12 7.95 -4.77
CA GLY A 185 9.63 8.66 -5.96
C GLY A 185 8.16 8.39 -6.28
N ARG A 186 7.48 7.53 -5.49
CA ARG A 186 6.07 7.17 -5.65
C ARG A 186 5.40 7.05 -4.29
N ALA A 187 4.20 7.62 -4.13
CA ALA A 187 3.43 7.41 -2.91
C ALA A 187 1.93 7.34 -3.18
N ALA A 188 1.23 6.56 -2.35
CA ALA A 188 -0.22 6.50 -2.36
C ALA A 188 -0.81 6.62 -0.95
N SER A 189 -1.90 7.37 -0.86
CA SER A 189 -2.70 7.56 0.34
C SER A 189 -4.14 7.17 0.05
N LEU A 190 -4.64 6.14 0.73
CA LEU A 190 -6.04 5.71 0.68
C LEU A 190 -6.75 6.21 1.94
N SER A 191 -7.76 7.06 1.79
CA SER A 191 -8.44 7.73 2.92
C SER A 191 -7.46 8.29 3.94
N GLY A 192 -6.45 9.06 3.49
CA GLY A 192 -5.38 9.55 4.37
C GLY A 192 -5.90 10.40 5.50
N ALA A 193 -5.40 10.17 6.70
CA ALA A 193 -5.81 10.87 7.92
C ALA A 193 -5.24 12.30 8.02
N PHE A 194 -5.44 13.13 7.01
CA PHE A 194 -4.97 14.53 6.99
C PHE A 194 -5.64 15.41 8.06
N GLN A 195 -6.75 14.96 8.64
CA GLN A 195 -7.45 15.60 9.75
C GLN A 195 -6.79 15.39 11.13
N VAL A 196 -5.78 14.54 11.23
CA VAL A 196 -5.09 14.32 12.50
C VAL A 196 -4.36 15.62 12.88
N GLU A 197 -4.80 16.25 13.96
CA GLU A 197 -4.35 17.59 14.42
C GLU A 197 -2.83 17.71 14.54
N ARG A 198 -2.16 16.60 14.84
CA ARG A 198 -0.71 16.58 15.05
C ARG A 198 0.11 16.59 13.78
N THR A 199 -0.48 16.44 12.60
CA THR A 199 0.31 16.40 11.36
C THR A 199 0.55 17.79 10.75
N ASN A 200 -0.39 18.69 10.84
CA ASN A 200 -0.33 20.06 10.27
C ASN A 200 0.25 20.15 8.85
N PHE A 201 0.24 19.03 8.12
CA PHE A 201 0.92 18.91 6.82
C PHE A 201 0.37 19.92 5.80
N LEU A 202 -0.95 20.04 5.72
CA LEU A 202 -1.60 20.99 4.82
C LEU A 202 -1.27 22.44 5.19
N SER A 203 -1.48 22.82 6.46
CA SER A 203 -1.39 24.21 6.90
C SER A 203 0.03 24.72 7.07
N SER A 204 0.91 23.88 7.60
CA SER A 204 2.28 24.29 7.97
C SER A 204 3.32 23.96 6.92
N ILE A 205 3.04 23.03 6.00
CA ILE A 205 3.97 22.58 4.98
C ILE A 205 3.53 22.93 3.56
N LEU A 206 2.37 22.44 3.12
CA LEU A 206 1.99 22.59 1.72
C LEU A 206 1.60 24.03 1.38
N ARG A 207 0.73 24.66 2.19
CA ARG A 207 0.26 26.05 1.93
C ARG A 207 1.37 27.10 1.86
N PRO A 208 2.33 27.12 2.81
CA PRO A 208 3.42 28.10 2.76
C PRO A 208 4.51 27.74 1.73
N TYR A 209 4.48 26.55 1.14
CA TYR A 209 5.55 26.13 0.22
C TYR A 209 5.52 26.90 -1.10
N GLN A 210 6.67 27.52 -1.44
CA GLN A 210 6.88 28.33 -2.65
C GLN A 210 7.84 27.68 -3.65
N GLY A 211 8.31 26.44 -3.34
CA GLY A 211 9.22 25.73 -4.23
C GLY A 211 8.51 25.07 -5.42
N LYS A 212 9.29 24.38 -6.24
CA LYS A 212 8.76 23.58 -7.36
C LYS A 212 8.31 22.20 -6.90
N ALA A 213 7.42 21.55 -7.70
CA ALA A 213 7.05 20.15 -7.51
C ALA A 213 8.30 19.25 -7.46
N LYS A 214 8.31 18.36 -6.48
CA LYS A 214 9.36 17.32 -6.38
C LYS A 214 9.09 16.23 -7.42
N GLN A 215 10.10 15.43 -7.74
CA GLN A 215 10.01 14.37 -8.75
C GLN A 215 9.37 13.11 -8.18
N THR A 216 8.18 13.26 -7.57
CA THR A 216 7.42 12.18 -6.95
C THR A 216 6.06 12.04 -7.62
N ARG A 217 5.62 10.81 -7.85
CA ARG A 217 4.29 10.49 -8.36
C ARG A 217 3.36 10.18 -7.18
N LEU A 218 2.25 10.92 -7.05
CA LEU A 218 1.38 10.88 -5.88
C LEU A 218 -0.03 10.44 -6.27
N TYR A 219 -0.58 9.47 -5.55
CA TYR A 219 -1.97 9.08 -5.60
C TYR A 219 -2.66 9.40 -4.27
N LEU A 220 -3.80 10.07 -4.33
CA LEU A 220 -4.63 10.39 -3.18
C LEU A 220 -6.05 9.92 -3.44
N ASP A 221 -6.68 9.27 -2.47
CA ASP A 221 -8.11 9.00 -2.55
C ASP A 221 -8.83 9.16 -1.21
N SER A 222 -10.15 9.18 -1.27
CA SER A 222 -11.04 9.14 -0.12
C SER A 222 -12.39 8.53 -0.50
N GLY A 223 -13.13 8.06 0.49
CA GLY A 223 -14.59 7.92 0.39
C GLY A 223 -15.30 9.24 0.64
N VAL A 224 -16.59 9.19 0.81
CA VAL A 224 -17.46 10.35 1.18
C VAL A 224 -18.00 10.25 2.59
N VAL A 225 -17.87 9.09 3.25
CA VAL A 225 -18.35 8.88 4.61
C VAL A 225 -17.41 7.92 5.37
N ASP A 226 -17.11 8.27 6.62
CA ASP A 226 -16.33 7.47 7.55
C ASP A 226 -17.22 6.75 8.59
N PHE A 227 -16.60 6.01 9.51
CA PHE A 227 -17.27 5.27 10.57
C PHE A 227 -17.97 6.15 11.62
N THR A 228 -17.75 7.46 11.63
CA THR A 228 -18.43 8.43 12.51
C THR A 228 -19.64 9.07 11.84
N GLY A 229 -19.86 8.80 10.54
CA GLY A 229 -20.85 9.48 9.70
C GLY A 229 -20.38 10.84 9.17
N ALA A 230 -19.14 11.24 9.48
CA ALA A 230 -18.48 12.39 8.86
C ALA A 230 -17.94 12.03 7.45
N ASP A 231 -17.40 13.02 6.75
CA ASP A 231 -16.72 12.73 5.50
C ASP A 231 -15.41 11.93 5.78
N ASP A 232 -15.04 11.03 4.86
CA ASP A 232 -13.85 10.15 4.98
C ASP A 232 -12.53 10.95 4.81
N GLY A 233 -12.40 12.09 5.48
CA GLY A 233 -11.29 13.02 5.28
C GLY A 233 -11.26 13.63 3.87
N ARG A 234 -12.37 13.52 3.12
CA ARG A 234 -12.46 13.91 1.70
C ARG A 234 -12.09 15.38 1.48
N LYS A 235 -12.68 16.29 2.25
CA LYS A 235 -12.42 17.73 2.11
C LYS A 235 -10.96 18.10 2.32
N LEU A 236 -10.29 17.45 3.27
CA LEU A 236 -8.87 17.67 3.51
C LEU A 236 -8.00 17.02 2.45
N THR A 237 -8.37 15.81 1.99
CA THR A 237 -7.69 15.14 0.87
C THR A 237 -7.80 15.96 -0.43
N GLU A 238 -8.98 16.53 -0.71
CA GLU A 238 -9.20 17.47 -1.83
C GLU A 238 -8.30 18.71 -1.69
N ALA A 239 -8.28 19.34 -0.52
CA ALA A 239 -7.44 20.51 -0.26
C ALA A 239 -5.94 20.22 -0.39
N VAL A 240 -5.48 19.06 0.07
CA VAL A 240 -4.10 18.59 -0.12
C VAL A 240 -3.79 18.39 -1.62
N ALA A 241 -4.71 17.78 -2.36
CA ALA A 241 -4.54 17.59 -3.81
C ALA A 241 -4.53 18.94 -4.57
N GLU A 242 -5.32 19.92 -4.16
CA GLU A 242 -5.32 21.28 -4.72
C GLU A 242 -3.97 21.97 -4.50
N GLU A 243 -3.41 21.88 -3.29
CA GLU A 243 -2.10 22.43 -3.00
C GLU A 243 -0.99 21.76 -3.83
N PHE A 244 -1.02 20.44 -3.99
CA PHE A 244 -0.09 19.78 -4.89
C PHE A 244 -0.23 20.25 -6.34
N ARG A 245 -1.47 20.51 -6.81
CA ARG A 245 -1.67 21.08 -8.16
C ARG A 245 -1.14 22.52 -8.24
N ARG A 246 -1.37 23.35 -7.21
CA ARG A 246 -0.83 24.72 -7.11
C ARG A 246 0.69 24.72 -7.20
N ILE A 247 1.35 23.80 -6.52
CA ILE A 247 2.81 23.66 -6.53
C ILE A 247 3.34 23.16 -7.89
N GLY A 248 2.48 22.54 -8.72
CA GLY A 248 2.85 22.13 -10.08
C GLY A 248 3.02 20.63 -10.31
N TRP A 249 2.41 19.78 -9.46
CA TRP A 249 2.50 18.31 -9.68
C TRP A 249 1.88 17.85 -10.99
N GLY A 250 0.84 18.53 -11.50
CA GLY A 250 0.22 18.24 -12.80
C GLY A 250 -0.16 16.76 -12.97
N LYS A 251 0.31 16.15 -14.04
CA LYS A 251 0.05 14.72 -14.34
C LYS A 251 0.78 13.71 -13.43
N MET A 252 1.65 14.18 -12.57
CA MET A 252 2.28 13.33 -11.54
C MET A 252 1.38 13.13 -10.31
N LEU A 253 0.23 13.79 -10.25
CA LEU A 253 -0.78 13.63 -9.22
C LEU A 253 -2.04 13.00 -9.81
N MET A 254 -2.54 11.95 -9.17
CA MET A 254 -3.89 11.44 -9.34
C MET A 254 -4.66 11.63 -8.03
N HIS A 255 -5.87 12.20 -8.12
CA HIS A 255 -6.80 12.30 -7.02
C HIS A 255 -8.12 11.65 -7.42
N TYR A 256 -8.67 10.80 -6.54
CA TYR A 256 -9.92 10.08 -6.76
C TYR A 256 -10.83 10.19 -5.53
N VAL A 257 -12.13 10.30 -5.75
CA VAL A 257 -13.16 10.23 -4.70
C VAL A 257 -14.09 9.07 -5.00
N ASP A 258 -14.24 8.18 -4.05
CA ASP A 258 -15.23 7.10 -4.11
C ASP A 258 -16.59 7.66 -3.68
N ALA A 259 -17.37 8.07 -4.67
CA ALA A 259 -18.49 9.00 -4.54
C ALA A 259 -19.65 8.51 -3.65
N LYS A 260 -19.75 7.19 -3.41
CA LYS A 260 -20.81 6.62 -2.57
C LYS A 260 -20.45 5.22 -2.07
N PRO A 261 -20.97 4.82 -0.90
CA PRO A 261 -20.93 3.43 -0.48
C PRO A 261 -21.65 2.50 -1.48
N LEU A 262 -21.22 1.24 -1.52
CA LEU A 262 -21.84 0.22 -2.36
C LEU A 262 -23.26 -0.12 -1.88
N SER A 263 -24.13 -0.41 -2.83
CA SER A 263 -25.47 -0.97 -2.57
C SER A 263 -25.39 -2.41 -2.07
N LEU A 264 -26.46 -2.91 -1.46
CA LEU A 264 -26.53 -4.32 -0.99
C LEU A 264 -26.20 -5.35 -2.09
N PRO A 265 -26.73 -5.26 -3.32
CA PRO A 265 -26.35 -6.17 -4.39
C PRO A 265 -24.85 -6.13 -4.71
N GLU A 266 -24.24 -4.94 -4.75
CA GLU A 266 -22.81 -4.76 -5.00
C GLU A 266 -21.94 -5.33 -3.87
N LEU A 267 -22.33 -5.12 -2.60
CA LEU A 267 -21.66 -5.71 -1.44
C LEU A 267 -21.69 -7.24 -1.48
N LYS A 268 -22.85 -7.82 -1.84
CA LYS A 268 -23.01 -9.26 -2.01
C LYS A 268 -22.14 -9.80 -3.15
N GLN A 269 -22.14 -9.13 -4.30
CA GLN A 269 -21.31 -9.50 -5.45
C GLN A 269 -19.82 -9.42 -5.12
N ALA A 270 -19.40 -8.42 -4.35
CA ALA A 270 -18.02 -8.25 -3.90
C ALA A 270 -17.61 -9.25 -2.78
N GLY A 271 -18.53 -10.11 -2.33
CA GLY A 271 -18.25 -11.16 -1.35
C GLY A 271 -18.02 -10.65 0.08
N LEU A 272 -18.52 -9.46 0.42
CA LEU A 272 -18.44 -8.96 1.79
C LEU A 272 -19.39 -9.79 2.68
N ARG A 273 -18.93 -10.12 3.88
CA ARG A 273 -19.73 -10.81 4.92
C ARG A 273 -21.01 -10.03 5.21
N GLN A 274 -22.12 -10.75 5.37
CA GLN A 274 -23.44 -10.14 5.54
C GLN A 274 -23.57 -9.31 6.81
N ASP A 275 -22.90 -9.70 7.90
CA ASP A 275 -22.88 -8.96 9.16
C ASP A 275 -22.21 -7.58 9.06
N LYS A 276 -21.43 -7.35 8.01
CA LYS A 276 -20.76 -6.07 7.72
C LYS A 276 -21.55 -5.15 6.79
N TRP A 277 -22.60 -5.61 6.16
CA TRP A 277 -23.35 -4.81 5.17
C TRP A 277 -23.91 -3.50 5.72
N PRO A 278 -24.56 -3.46 6.91
CA PRO A 278 -25.09 -2.19 7.44
C PRO A 278 -24.01 -1.12 7.61
N GLU A 279 -22.85 -1.52 8.16
CA GLU A 279 -21.73 -0.62 8.37
C GLU A 279 -21.07 -0.20 7.04
N ALA A 280 -20.96 -1.13 6.07
CA ALA A 280 -20.41 -0.85 4.74
C ALA A 280 -21.26 0.13 3.92
N GLN A 281 -22.54 0.26 4.21
CA GLN A 281 -23.42 1.25 3.57
C GLN A 281 -23.29 2.65 4.17
N THR A 282 -22.67 2.77 5.33
CA THR A 282 -22.54 4.01 6.08
C THR A 282 -21.09 4.44 6.33
N SER A 283 -20.11 3.60 5.98
CA SER A 283 -18.68 3.92 6.14
C SER A 283 -17.84 3.30 5.01
N GLN A 284 -16.99 4.14 4.41
CA GLN A 284 -16.00 3.73 3.40
C GLN A 284 -14.58 3.69 3.96
N HIS A 285 -14.38 3.98 5.25
CA HIS A 285 -13.08 4.00 5.92
C HIS A 285 -12.75 2.62 6.50
N ASN A 286 -12.48 1.63 5.64
CA ASN A 286 -12.15 0.27 6.05
C ASN A 286 -11.44 -0.51 4.92
N GLU A 287 -10.86 -1.65 5.27
CA GLU A 287 -10.05 -2.49 4.39
C GLU A 287 -10.83 -3.02 3.18
N PHE A 288 -12.12 -3.25 3.33
CA PHE A 288 -12.95 -3.70 2.21
C PHE A 288 -12.99 -2.65 1.10
N TYR A 289 -13.28 -1.39 1.44
CA TYR A 289 -13.31 -0.31 0.44
C TYR A 289 -11.93 0.03 -0.11
N TRP A 290 -10.88 0.00 0.72
CA TRP A 290 -9.51 0.20 0.23
C TRP A 290 -9.12 -0.90 -0.76
N ARG A 291 -9.44 -2.16 -0.49
CA ARG A 291 -9.26 -3.27 -1.45
C ARG A 291 -9.97 -3.03 -2.77
N MET A 292 -11.21 -2.54 -2.74
CA MET A 292 -12.01 -2.32 -3.94
C MET A 292 -11.47 -1.23 -4.86
N ARG A 293 -10.63 -0.32 -4.34
CA ARG A 293 -10.12 0.83 -5.11
C ARG A 293 -8.60 0.91 -5.27
N VAL A 294 -7.83 0.10 -4.55
CA VAL A 294 -6.35 0.12 -4.56
C VAL A 294 -5.74 -0.11 -5.96
N TRP A 295 -6.44 -0.81 -6.85
CA TRP A 295 -5.99 -1.02 -8.22
C TRP A 295 -5.72 0.29 -8.98
N ARG A 296 -6.41 1.38 -8.65
CA ARG A 296 -6.18 2.70 -9.25
C ARG A 296 -4.80 3.24 -8.86
N ALA A 297 -4.45 3.14 -7.59
CA ALA A 297 -3.13 3.54 -7.09
C ALA A 297 -2.04 2.72 -7.79
N LEU A 298 -2.18 1.40 -7.82
CA LEU A 298 -1.20 0.49 -8.43
C LEU A 298 -0.97 0.78 -9.91
N THR A 299 -2.04 0.89 -10.69
CA THR A 299 -1.94 1.17 -12.14
C THR A 299 -1.39 2.56 -12.44
N PHE A 300 -1.69 3.54 -11.61
CA PHE A 300 -1.12 4.88 -11.74
C PHE A 300 0.36 4.91 -11.36
N LEU A 301 0.72 4.32 -10.22
CA LEU A 301 2.10 4.35 -9.73
C LEU A 301 3.03 3.46 -10.55
N PHE A 302 2.59 2.29 -10.94
CA PHE A 302 3.40 1.26 -11.59
C PHE A 302 2.86 0.88 -12.98
N ALA A 303 2.50 1.89 -13.78
CA ALA A 303 2.06 1.68 -15.16
C ALA A 303 3.05 0.78 -15.93
N PRO A 304 2.60 0.00 -16.92
CA PRO A 304 3.46 -0.81 -17.78
C PRO A 304 4.57 0.04 -18.41
N THR A 305 5.76 -0.52 -18.54
CA THR A 305 6.81 0.10 -19.35
C THR A 305 6.45 0.04 -20.83
N GLN A 306 6.99 0.92 -21.65
CA GLN A 306 6.71 0.93 -23.10
C GLN A 306 7.01 -0.41 -23.79
N SER A 307 7.97 -1.19 -23.27
CA SER A 307 8.30 -2.53 -23.76
C SER A 307 7.26 -3.60 -23.37
N GLN A 308 6.50 -3.38 -22.31
CA GLN A 308 5.45 -4.30 -21.82
C GLN A 308 4.05 -3.97 -22.37
N ALA A 309 3.89 -2.77 -22.89
CA ALA A 309 2.63 -2.29 -23.47
C ALA A 309 2.43 -2.71 -24.96
N ARG A 310 3.45 -3.34 -25.55
CA ARG A 310 3.43 -3.96 -26.88
C ARG A 310 3.28 -5.48 -26.76
#